data_b8d1552ac89f077f330e9db526e09815
#
_entry.id   b8d1552ac89f077f330e9db526e09815
#
_cell.length_a   1.000
_cell.length_b   1.000
_cell.length_c   1.000
_cell.angle_alpha   90.00
_cell.angle_beta   90.00
_cell.angle_gamma   90.00
#
_symmetry.space_group_name_H-M   'P 1'
#
loop_
_entity.id
_entity.type
_entity.pdbx_description
1 polymer ?
#
loop_
_entity_poly.entity_id
_entity_poly.type
_entity_poly.pdbx_seq_one_letter_code
_entity_poly.pdbx_strand_id
1 'polypeptide(L)'
;MNEYKTGNHGRYLAQYHIIWCPKFRFNVLHGDVQTKLQDILQTISDRYQYELIEQEVMPDHIHVFISAEPTVAPTDMVRTLKSISAIELFKVFPALKKCYSRSGSLWSQGYFVRTVGTVSAETVQRYIREQTRPQRQTCNAKTTKKTSTPAPNR
;
A
#
# COMPACT_ATOMS: atom_id res chain seq x y z
N MET A 1 -17.62 -8.48 -10.34
CA MET A 1 -16.57 -8.31 -9.31
C MET A 1 -16.39 -6.83 -9.05
N ASN A 2 -16.49 -6.41 -7.81
CA ASN A 2 -16.18 -5.02 -7.47
C ASN A 2 -14.65 -4.86 -7.54
N GLU A 3 -14.17 -4.19 -8.59
CA GLU A 3 -12.74 -3.85 -8.73
C GLU A 3 -12.25 -2.88 -7.65
N TYR A 4 -13.15 -2.23 -6.93
CA TYR A 4 -12.83 -1.21 -5.93
C TYR A 4 -13.16 -1.67 -4.52
N LYS A 5 -12.25 -1.35 -3.61
CA LYS A 5 -12.49 -1.45 -2.18
C LYS A 5 -13.19 -0.20 -1.66
N THR A 6 -13.99 -0.36 -0.64
CA THR A 6 -14.68 0.75 0.01
C THR A 6 -14.01 1.03 1.35
N GLY A 7 -13.52 2.25 1.52
CA GLY A 7 -13.05 2.76 2.80
C GLY A 7 -14.10 3.68 3.44
N ASN A 8 -13.80 4.22 4.61
CA ASN A 8 -14.72 5.07 5.38
C ASN A 8 -15.22 6.30 4.63
N HIS A 9 -14.44 6.82 3.68
CA HIS A 9 -14.73 8.07 2.98
C HIS A 9 -14.64 7.97 1.46
N GLY A 10 -14.48 6.76 0.89
CA GLY A 10 -14.35 6.62 -0.55
C GLY A 10 -14.10 5.19 -1.02
N ARG A 11 -14.00 5.06 -2.32
CA ARG A 11 -13.60 3.82 -2.99
C ARG A 11 -12.18 3.94 -3.47
N TYR A 12 -11.40 2.88 -3.39
CA TYR A 12 -10.01 2.88 -3.81
C TYR A 12 -9.60 1.56 -4.47
N LEU A 13 -8.56 1.64 -5.27
CA LEU A 13 -7.82 0.51 -5.80
C LEU A 13 -6.34 0.86 -5.74
N ALA A 14 -5.72 0.59 -4.62
CA ALA A 14 -4.31 0.82 -4.38
C ALA A 14 -3.58 -0.52 -4.37
N GLN A 15 -2.94 -0.84 -5.49
CA GLN A 15 -2.22 -2.09 -5.71
C GLN A 15 -0.79 -1.78 -6.11
N TYR A 16 0.13 -2.55 -5.57
CA TYR A 16 1.56 -2.36 -5.76
C TYR A 16 2.23 -3.68 -6.12
N HIS A 17 3.09 -3.63 -7.12
CA HIS A 17 4.06 -4.67 -7.39
C HIS A 17 5.39 -4.26 -6.77
N ILE A 18 5.87 -5.04 -5.81
CA ILE A 18 7.06 -4.75 -5.03
C ILE A 18 8.08 -5.86 -5.29
N ILE A 19 9.33 -5.46 -5.51
CA ILE A 19 10.45 -6.39 -5.72
C ILE A 19 11.60 -5.99 -4.79
N TRP A 20 12.16 -6.96 -4.11
CA TRP A 20 13.42 -6.77 -3.38
C TRP A 20 14.25 -8.05 -3.39
N CYS A 21 15.50 -7.94 -2.99
CA CYS A 21 16.42 -9.06 -3.01
C CYS A 21 17.20 -9.20 -1.71
N PRO A 22 17.73 -10.40 -1.42
CA PRO A 22 18.71 -10.61 -0.38
C PRO A 22 19.94 -9.74 -0.62
N LYS A 23 20.60 -9.33 0.47
CA LYS A 23 21.86 -8.61 0.38
C LYS A 23 22.89 -9.45 -0.37
N PHE A 24 23.64 -8.81 -1.24
CA PHE A 24 24.58 -9.43 -2.18
C PHE A 24 23.92 -10.32 -3.25
N ARG A 25 22.59 -10.34 -3.35
CA ARG A 25 21.82 -11.21 -4.25
C ARG A 25 22.20 -12.70 -4.14
N PHE A 26 22.49 -13.15 -2.95
CA PHE A 26 22.77 -14.56 -2.72
C PHE A 26 21.52 -15.41 -2.99
N ASN A 27 21.73 -16.59 -3.55
CA ASN A 27 20.67 -17.57 -3.82
C ASN A 27 20.30 -18.33 -2.55
N VAL A 28 19.67 -17.64 -1.59
CA VAL A 28 19.33 -18.20 -0.27
C VAL A 28 17.84 -18.51 -0.11
N LEU A 29 17.00 -18.03 -1.03
CA LEU A 29 15.55 -18.15 -0.94
C LEU A 29 15.05 -19.38 -1.67
N HIS A 30 15.45 -20.55 -1.25
CA HIS A 30 15.03 -21.82 -1.84
C HIS A 30 14.67 -22.86 -0.76
N GLY A 31 13.99 -23.92 -1.14
CA GLY A 31 13.61 -25.01 -0.25
C GLY A 31 12.76 -24.53 0.94
N ASP A 32 13.14 -24.93 2.14
CA ASP A 32 12.39 -24.58 3.36
C ASP A 32 12.39 -23.08 3.66
N VAL A 33 13.45 -22.36 3.30
CA VAL A 33 13.51 -20.90 3.44
C VAL A 33 12.45 -20.24 2.56
N GLN A 34 12.30 -20.69 1.33
CA GLN A 34 11.27 -20.18 0.40
C GLN A 34 9.88 -20.40 0.95
N THR A 35 9.54 -21.62 1.37
CA THR A 35 8.23 -21.94 1.92
C THR A 35 7.94 -21.16 3.19
N LYS A 36 8.90 -21.08 4.09
CA LYS A 36 8.75 -20.31 5.35
C LYS A 36 8.57 -18.82 5.10
N LEU A 37 9.31 -18.27 4.14
CA LEU A 37 9.16 -16.87 3.76
C LEU A 37 7.77 -16.57 3.22
N GLN A 38 7.20 -17.43 2.40
CA GLN A 38 5.84 -17.29 1.89
C GLN A 38 4.82 -17.24 3.04
N ASP A 39 4.94 -18.14 4.01
CA ASP A 39 4.09 -18.15 5.20
C ASP A 39 4.24 -16.87 6.04
N ILE A 40 5.47 -16.40 6.22
CA ILE A 40 5.76 -15.17 6.97
C ILE A 40 5.13 -13.96 6.28
N LEU A 41 5.28 -13.83 4.97
CA LEU A 41 4.71 -12.72 4.21
C LEU A 41 3.18 -12.70 4.28
N GLN A 42 2.54 -13.87 4.22
CA GLN A 42 1.10 -13.98 4.43
C GLN A 42 0.70 -13.56 5.85
N THR A 43 1.39 -14.04 6.86
CA THR A 43 1.13 -13.69 8.26
C THR A 43 1.28 -12.19 8.52
N ILE A 44 2.31 -11.56 7.96
CA ILE A 44 2.51 -10.12 8.07
C ILE A 44 1.35 -9.37 7.40
N SER A 45 0.98 -9.81 6.20
CA SER A 45 -0.09 -9.18 5.42
C SER A 45 -1.42 -9.24 6.17
N ASP A 46 -1.77 -10.38 6.74
CA ASP A 46 -2.98 -10.54 7.54
C ASP A 46 -2.96 -9.65 8.79
N ARG A 47 -1.83 -9.58 9.48
CA ARG A 47 -1.67 -8.78 10.71
C ARG A 47 -1.80 -7.28 10.46
N TYR A 48 -1.26 -6.79 9.36
CA TYR A 48 -1.27 -5.36 9.01
C TYR A 48 -2.42 -4.98 8.07
N GLN A 49 -3.34 -5.92 7.81
CA GLN A 49 -4.50 -5.72 6.95
C GLN A 49 -4.13 -5.36 5.51
N TYR A 50 -3.00 -5.87 5.05
CA TYR A 50 -2.66 -5.84 3.64
C TYR A 50 -3.34 -7.02 2.95
N GLU A 51 -3.76 -6.84 1.72
CA GLU A 51 -4.21 -7.94 0.89
C GLU A 51 -3.05 -8.42 0.01
N LEU A 52 -2.48 -9.55 0.35
CA LEU A 52 -1.49 -10.22 -0.46
C LEU A 52 -2.20 -10.95 -1.59
N ILE A 53 -2.15 -10.39 -2.79
CA ILE A 53 -2.85 -10.91 -3.97
C ILE A 53 -2.06 -12.06 -4.58
N GLU A 54 -0.74 -11.86 -4.72
CA GLU A 54 0.16 -12.85 -5.28
C GLU A 54 1.57 -12.66 -4.71
N GLN A 55 2.31 -13.73 -4.60
CA GLN A 55 3.72 -13.71 -4.23
C GLN A 55 4.50 -14.76 -5.00
N GLU A 56 5.69 -14.40 -5.42
CA GLU A 56 6.64 -15.29 -6.07
C GLU A 56 8.02 -15.11 -5.42
N VAL A 57 8.52 -16.18 -4.84
CA VAL A 57 9.84 -16.19 -4.20
C VAL A 57 10.80 -16.94 -5.10
N MET A 58 11.71 -16.20 -5.71
CA MET A 58 12.81 -16.73 -6.50
C MET A 58 14.05 -16.89 -5.62
N PRO A 59 15.07 -17.68 -6.01
CA PRO A 59 16.25 -17.90 -5.18
C PRO A 59 16.98 -16.61 -4.72
N ASP A 60 16.98 -15.58 -5.55
CA ASP A 60 17.74 -14.35 -5.35
C ASP A 60 16.89 -13.06 -5.31
N HIS A 61 15.57 -13.18 -5.39
CA HIS A 61 14.64 -12.05 -5.33
C HIS A 61 13.21 -12.47 -5.03
N ILE A 62 12.39 -11.50 -4.69
CA ILE A 62 10.98 -11.71 -4.36
C ILE A 62 10.13 -10.74 -5.17
N HIS A 63 9.02 -11.24 -5.68
CA HIS A 63 7.92 -10.45 -6.22
C HIS A 63 6.71 -10.56 -5.29
N VAL A 64 6.15 -9.42 -4.92
CA VAL A 64 4.93 -9.34 -4.11
C VAL A 64 3.95 -8.40 -4.79
N PHE A 65 2.75 -8.91 -5.06
CA PHE A 65 1.64 -8.11 -5.53
C PHE A 65 0.66 -7.93 -4.37
N ILE A 66 0.49 -6.70 -3.92
CA ILE A 66 -0.16 -6.40 -2.66
C ILE A 66 -1.03 -5.14 -2.75
N SER A 67 -2.16 -5.17 -2.06
CA SER A 67 -3.06 -4.03 -1.94
C SER A 67 -3.17 -3.60 -0.49
N ALA A 68 -3.23 -2.30 -0.26
CA ALA A 68 -3.43 -1.73 1.06
C ALA A 68 -4.35 -0.51 0.99
N GLU A 69 -4.78 -0.01 2.14
CA GLU A 69 -5.52 1.23 2.22
C GLU A 69 -4.69 2.43 1.72
N PRO A 70 -5.32 3.48 1.17
CA PRO A 70 -4.63 4.66 0.65
C PRO A 70 -3.80 5.41 1.71
N THR A 71 -4.12 5.21 2.98
CA THR A 71 -3.38 5.79 4.11
C THR A 71 -2.03 5.13 4.37
N VAL A 72 -1.80 3.95 3.80
CA VAL A 72 -0.55 3.19 3.94
C VAL A 72 0.42 3.59 2.84
N ALA A 73 1.54 4.18 3.22
CA ALA A 73 2.59 4.48 2.25
C ALA A 73 3.29 3.20 1.77
N PRO A 74 3.57 3.06 0.46
CA PRO A 74 4.31 1.90 -0.06
C PRO A 74 5.64 1.66 0.65
N THR A 75 6.36 2.71 1.01
CA THR A 75 7.62 2.64 1.76
C THR A 75 7.45 1.98 3.13
N ASP A 76 6.38 2.31 3.84
CA ASP A 76 6.11 1.72 5.16
C ASP A 76 5.74 0.24 5.03
N MET A 77 5.00 -0.11 4.01
CA MET A 77 4.66 -1.50 3.69
C MET A 77 5.92 -2.32 3.40
N VAL A 78 6.80 -1.83 2.55
CA VAL A 78 8.09 -2.48 2.24
C VAL A 78 8.94 -2.63 3.50
N ARG A 79 9.04 -1.58 4.31
CA ARG A 79 9.79 -1.62 5.57
C ARG A 79 9.26 -2.69 6.50
N THR A 80 7.94 -2.78 6.66
CA THR A 80 7.27 -3.78 7.51
C THR A 80 7.55 -5.20 7.01
N LEU A 81 7.34 -5.45 5.72
CA LEU A 81 7.57 -6.76 5.11
C LEU A 81 9.05 -7.20 5.26
N LYS A 82 9.98 -6.33 4.95
CA LYS A 82 11.41 -6.64 5.02
C LYS A 82 11.90 -6.84 6.46
N SER A 83 11.55 -5.96 7.38
CA SER A 83 12.07 -6.02 8.76
C SER A 83 11.57 -7.26 9.51
N ILE A 84 10.28 -7.54 9.46
CA ILE A 84 9.70 -8.66 10.17
C ILE A 84 10.12 -9.99 9.53
N SER A 85 10.12 -10.08 8.20
CA SER A 85 10.54 -11.32 7.53
C SER A 85 12.01 -11.66 7.79
N ALA A 86 12.90 -10.68 7.85
CA ALA A 86 14.30 -10.91 8.19
C ALA A 86 14.47 -11.46 9.61
N ILE A 87 13.76 -10.86 10.58
CA ILE A 87 13.81 -11.31 11.99
C ILE A 87 13.30 -12.75 12.11
N GLU A 88 12.16 -13.04 11.52
CA GLU A 88 11.54 -14.35 11.61
C GLU A 88 12.35 -15.43 10.89
N LEU A 89 12.90 -15.14 9.71
CA LEU A 89 13.77 -16.08 8.99
C LEU A 89 15.06 -16.38 9.76
N PHE A 90 15.68 -15.37 10.37
CA PHE A 90 16.89 -15.56 11.18
C PHE A 90 16.64 -16.37 12.46
N LYS A 91 15.43 -16.30 13.03
CA LYS A 91 15.04 -17.16 14.17
C LYS A 91 14.93 -18.62 13.76
N VAL A 92 14.31 -18.88 12.63
CA VAL A 92 14.02 -20.25 12.15
C VAL A 92 15.27 -20.89 11.52
N PHE A 93 16.08 -20.10 10.84
CA PHE A 93 17.25 -20.58 10.10
C PHE A 93 18.56 -19.96 10.59
N PRO A 94 19.19 -20.51 11.64
CA PRO A 94 20.47 -19.99 12.16
C PRO A 94 21.60 -20.00 11.12
N ALA A 95 21.60 -20.98 10.20
CA ALA A 95 22.56 -21.04 9.11
C ALA A 95 22.45 -19.84 8.16
N LEU A 96 21.22 -19.39 7.88
CA LEU A 96 20.96 -18.19 7.09
C LEU A 96 21.51 -16.96 7.81
N LYS A 97 21.26 -16.82 9.10
CA LYS A 97 21.83 -15.73 9.92
C LYS A 97 23.35 -15.71 9.89
N LYS A 98 23.98 -16.87 9.91
CA LYS A 98 25.44 -17.00 9.82
C LYS A 98 26.00 -16.50 8.50
N CYS A 99 25.29 -16.73 7.36
CA CYS A 99 25.68 -16.22 6.06
C CYS A 99 25.76 -14.68 6.02
N TYR A 100 24.95 -14.01 6.83
CA TYR A 100 24.87 -12.55 6.90
C TYR A 100 25.47 -11.96 8.18
N SER A 101 26.30 -12.71 8.89
CA SER A 101 26.86 -12.31 10.18
C SER A 101 27.69 -11.01 10.11
N ARG A 102 28.38 -10.75 9.01
CA ARG A 102 29.18 -9.52 8.81
C ARG A 102 28.32 -8.30 8.53
N SER A 103 27.22 -8.48 7.78
CA SER A 103 26.36 -7.36 7.39
C SER A 103 25.23 -7.09 8.37
N GLY A 104 24.84 -8.11 9.15
CA GLY A 104 23.70 -8.04 10.09
C GLY A 104 22.32 -7.90 9.42
N SER A 105 22.26 -7.89 8.10
CA SER A 105 21.03 -7.64 7.34
C SER A 105 20.82 -8.70 6.26
N LEU A 106 19.63 -9.30 6.25
CA LEU A 106 19.24 -10.27 5.23
C LEU A 106 18.96 -9.59 3.88
N TRP A 107 18.27 -8.46 3.91
CA TRP A 107 17.80 -7.77 2.70
C TRP A 107 18.77 -6.66 2.27
N SER A 108 18.84 -6.43 0.97
CA SER A 108 19.46 -5.23 0.42
C SER A 108 18.69 -3.99 0.88
N GLN A 109 19.30 -2.82 0.85
CA GLN A 109 18.64 -1.58 1.24
C GLN A 109 17.55 -1.16 0.25
N GLY A 110 17.77 -1.43 -1.03
CA GLY A 110 16.86 -1.05 -2.10
C GLY A 110 15.63 -1.93 -2.23
N TYR A 111 14.68 -1.42 -2.97
CA TYR A 111 13.51 -2.13 -3.46
C TYR A 111 12.98 -1.42 -4.72
N PHE A 112 12.19 -2.14 -5.50
CA PHE A 112 11.45 -1.56 -6.61
C PHE A 112 9.95 -1.58 -6.25
N VAL A 113 9.26 -0.49 -6.50
CA VAL A 113 7.80 -0.43 -6.35
C VAL A 113 7.17 0.17 -7.61
N ARG A 114 6.14 -0.48 -8.08
CA ARG A 114 5.30 0.01 -9.17
C ARG A 114 3.85 -0.05 -8.76
N THR A 115 3.11 1.03 -9.00
CA THR A 115 1.66 1.00 -8.90
C THR A 115 1.09 0.16 -10.03
N VAL A 116 0.16 -0.72 -9.72
CA VAL A 116 -0.55 -1.53 -10.70
C VAL A 116 -2.00 -1.13 -10.67
N GLY A 117 -2.48 -0.63 -11.79
CA GLY A 117 -3.87 -0.27 -11.98
C GLY A 117 -4.17 -0.34 -13.46
N THR A 118 -5.01 -1.29 -13.86
CA THR A 118 -5.73 -1.18 -15.13
C THR A 118 -6.96 -0.34 -14.87
N VAL A 119 -6.76 0.98 -14.84
CA VAL A 119 -7.90 1.87 -14.89
C VAL A 119 -8.31 1.91 -16.36
N SER A 120 -9.33 1.14 -16.73
CA SER A 120 -9.90 1.27 -18.06
C SER A 120 -10.41 2.71 -18.22
N ALA A 121 -10.30 3.27 -19.42
CA ALA A 121 -10.80 4.61 -19.71
C ALA A 121 -12.28 4.76 -19.31
N GLU A 122 -13.05 3.68 -19.42
CA GLU A 122 -14.46 3.58 -19.00
C GLU A 122 -14.66 3.76 -17.50
N THR A 123 -13.73 3.24 -16.70
CA THR A 123 -13.76 3.36 -15.24
C THR A 123 -13.48 4.79 -14.80
N VAL A 124 -12.51 5.46 -15.41
CA VAL A 124 -12.23 6.89 -15.16
C VAL A 124 -13.42 7.74 -15.58
N GLN A 125 -13.99 7.48 -16.77
CA GLN A 125 -15.15 8.20 -17.26
C GLN A 125 -16.36 8.02 -16.36
N ARG A 126 -16.61 6.81 -15.87
CA ARG A 126 -17.70 6.55 -14.92
C ARG A 126 -17.51 7.31 -13.61
N TYR A 127 -16.30 7.29 -13.06
CA TYR A 127 -15.95 8.03 -11.85
C TYR A 127 -16.15 9.54 -12.02
N ILE A 128 -15.71 10.11 -13.13
CA ILE A 128 -15.90 11.52 -13.47
C ILE A 128 -17.40 11.86 -13.60
N ARG A 129 -18.17 11.02 -14.28
CA ARG A 129 -19.63 11.21 -14.42
C ARG A 129 -20.38 11.15 -13.09
N GLU A 130 -19.96 10.27 -12.19
CA GLU A 130 -20.56 10.15 -10.85
C GLU A 130 -20.25 11.35 -9.97
N GLN A 131 -19.08 11.96 -10.13
CA GLN A 131 -18.71 13.19 -9.41
C GLN A 131 -19.31 14.44 -10.03
N THR A 132 -19.66 14.43 -11.31
CA THR A 132 -20.26 15.60 -11.99
C THR A 132 -21.78 15.71 -11.74
N ARG A 133 -22.38 14.86 -10.93
CA ARG A 133 -23.74 15.09 -10.44
C ARG A 133 -23.72 16.38 -9.64
N PRO A 134 -24.54 17.39 -10.03
CA PRO A 134 -24.57 18.64 -9.29
C PRO A 134 -24.97 18.35 -7.85
N GLN A 135 -24.05 18.54 -6.94
CA GLN A 135 -24.40 18.67 -5.53
C GLN A 135 -25.38 19.83 -5.45
N ARG A 136 -26.58 19.57 -4.99
CA ARG A 136 -27.51 20.64 -4.63
C ARG A 136 -26.80 21.46 -3.55
N GLN A 137 -26.13 22.51 -3.96
CA GLN A 137 -25.64 23.53 -3.05
C GLN A 137 -26.87 24.28 -2.54
N THR A 138 -27.41 23.85 -1.41
CA THR A 138 -28.25 24.71 -0.60
C THR A 138 -27.34 25.57 0.28
N CYS A 139 -26.66 26.50 -0.33
CA CYS A 139 -26.14 27.64 0.41
C CYS A 139 -27.29 28.61 0.61
N ASN A 140 -28.02 28.47 1.71
CA ASN A 140 -28.88 29.53 2.22
C ASN A 140 -27.99 30.65 2.75
N ALA A 141 -27.53 31.52 1.88
CA ALA A 141 -27.04 32.80 2.25
C ALA A 141 -28.23 33.65 2.73
N LYS A 142 -28.46 33.74 4.02
CA LYS A 142 -29.33 34.74 4.61
C LYS A 142 -28.69 36.10 4.34
N THR A 143 -29.20 36.79 3.32
CA THR A 143 -28.89 38.18 3.06
C THR A 143 -29.56 39.01 4.18
N THR A 144 -28.79 39.42 5.14
CA THR A 144 -29.22 40.48 6.08
C THR A 144 -29.23 41.79 5.31
N LYS A 145 -30.40 42.23 4.91
CA LYS A 145 -30.66 43.59 4.45
C LYS A 145 -30.34 44.53 5.62
N LYS A 146 -29.26 45.27 5.52
CA LYS A 146 -29.04 46.49 6.30
C LYS A 146 -29.98 47.56 5.77
N THR A 147 -31.04 47.84 6.47
CA THR A 147 -31.85 49.05 6.27
C THR A 147 -31.02 50.23 6.78
N SER A 148 -30.62 51.07 5.85
CA SER A 148 -30.08 52.38 6.14
C SER A 148 -31.25 53.33 6.49
N THR A 149 -31.29 53.81 7.72
CA THR A 149 -32.16 54.86 8.13
C THR A 149 -31.55 56.21 7.77
N PRO A 150 -32.24 57.12 7.10
CA PRO A 150 -31.70 58.43 6.84
C PRO A 150 -31.78 59.28 8.11
N ALA A 151 -30.74 60.03 8.39
CA ALA A 151 -30.68 61.00 9.49
C ALA A 151 -31.59 62.22 9.21
N PRO A 152 -32.31 62.76 10.22
CA PRO A 152 -33.05 63.97 10.02
C PRO A 152 -32.12 65.19 10.08
N ASN A 153 -32.33 66.07 9.13
CA ASN A 153 -31.75 67.40 9.07
C ASN A 153 -32.24 68.28 10.25
N ARG A 154 -31.33 68.82 11.00
CA ARG A 154 -31.29 70.17 11.52
C ARG A 154 -30.04 70.43 12.33
#